data_2a18dd21e4fce9c26f72136c0c145e58
#
_entry.id   2a18dd21e4fce9c26f72136c0c145e58
#
_cell.length_a   1.000
_cell.length_b   1.000
_cell.length_c   1.000
_cell.angle_alpha   90.00
_cell.angle_beta   90.00
_cell.angle_gamma   90.00
#
_symmetry.space_group_name_H-M   'P 1'
#
loop_
_entity.id
_entity.type
_entity.pdbx_description
1 polymer ?
#
loop_
_entity_poly.entity_id
_entity_poly.type
_entity_poly.pdbx_seq_one_letter_code
_entity_poly.pdbx_strand_id
1 'polypeptide(L)'
;MKKCIITHAGLTGKLVRTAAIGLLSAGLIGNAAIAEDLPPPAKFNADNRLELPLDYREWIQVGSNVSPNELNNGKAPFNEMRTIYMDRGAFKHWKETGEFRTGTLILKEVMSITRYQGMTGTGYGAGEVVAVAGMLKDPVKFANEPGQWGFYRFPKLENSEFFQKTSEQYPTGKCSGCHTAGAQDDMVFTQHYPVLTDAKGTGRVAVPVE
;
A
#
# COMPACT_ATOMS: atom_id res chain seq x y z
N MET A 1 91.75 7.39 -17.39
CA MET A 1 92.85 7.34 -16.41
C MET A 1 92.37 6.82 -15.10
N LYS A 2 93.07 5.77 -14.65
CA LYS A 2 93.21 5.29 -13.26
C LYS A 2 91.97 4.96 -12.47
N LYS A 3 91.65 3.65 -12.28
CA LYS A 3 92.16 2.77 -11.18
C LYS A 3 91.68 3.26 -9.78
N CYS A 4 91.13 2.46 -8.93
CA CYS A 4 91.53 1.16 -8.34
C CYS A 4 90.40 0.72 -7.43
N ILE A 5 89.80 -0.49 -7.41
CA ILE A 5 90.23 -1.68 -6.63
C ILE A 5 90.16 -1.44 -5.11
N ILE A 6 89.44 -2.19 -4.31
CA ILE A 6 89.54 -3.51 -3.74
C ILE A 6 88.54 -3.60 -2.53
N THR A 7 87.71 -4.63 -2.54
CA THR A 7 87.51 -5.78 -1.64
C THR A 7 87.37 -5.57 -0.11
N HIS A 8 86.42 -6.17 0.48
CA HIS A 8 86.24 -7.45 1.20
C HIS A 8 84.95 -7.42 1.99
N ALA A 9 84.10 -8.31 1.76
CA ALA A 9 83.72 -9.51 2.47
C ALA A 9 83.33 -9.30 3.97
N GLY A 10 82.08 -9.63 4.22
CA GLY A 10 81.58 -9.85 5.56
C GLY A 10 80.20 -10.46 5.53
N LEU A 11 80.14 -11.77 5.66
CA LEU A 11 78.96 -12.57 5.88
C LEU A 11 78.27 -12.11 7.15
N THR A 12 76.96 -12.00 7.22
CA THR A 12 76.07 -12.78 8.11
C THR A 12 74.64 -12.22 8.13
N GLY A 13 73.71 -13.12 8.16
CA GLY A 13 72.45 -12.88 8.83
C GLY A 13 71.23 -12.74 7.92
N LYS A 14 70.66 -13.86 7.55
CA LYS A 14 69.29 -13.99 7.04
C LYS A 14 68.31 -13.38 7.99
N LEU A 15 67.45 -12.48 7.51
CA LEU A 15 66.10 -12.36 8.00
C LEU A 15 65.17 -12.09 6.85
N VAL A 16 64.59 -13.17 6.38
CA VAL A 16 63.44 -13.13 5.43
C VAL A 16 62.26 -12.62 6.25
N ARG A 17 61.86 -11.36 6.06
CA ARG A 17 60.58 -10.87 6.50
C ARG A 17 59.61 -11.02 5.34
N THR A 18 58.84 -12.10 5.40
CA THR A 18 57.66 -12.30 4.57
C THR A 18 56.60 -11.26 4.98
N ALA A 19 56.42 -10.26 4.14
CA ALA A 19 55.31 -9.34 4.27
C ALA A 19 54.05 -10.08 3.80
N ALA A 20 53.22 -10.53 4.74
CA ALA A 20 51.90 -11.03 4.45
C ALA A 20 51.03 -9.82 4.04
N ILE A 21 50.74 -9.69 2.77
CA ILE A 21 49.70 -8.79 2.27
C ILE A 21 48.37 -9.42 2.62
N GLY A 22 47.81 -8.98 3.75
CA GLY A 22 46.44 -9.29 4.11
C GLY A 22 45.49 -8.55 3.15
N LEU A 23 44.93 -9.28 2.18
CA LEU A 23 43.77 -8.80 1.46
C LEU A 23 42.62 -8.67 2.48
N LEU A 24 42.33 -7.44 2.97
CA LEU A 24 41.04 -7.10 3.56
C LEU A 24 40.00 -7.17 2.44
N SER A 25 39.37 -8.32 2.29
CA SER A 25 38.09 -8.42 1.61
C SER A 25 37.07 -7.70 2.47
N ALA A 26 36.83 -6.41 2.18
CA ALA A 26 35.65 -5.70 2.70
C ALA A 26 34.43 -6.40 2.08
N GLY A 27 33.87 -7.35 2.83
CA GLY A 27 32.58 -7.93 2.50
C GLY A 27 31.57 -6.79 2.52
N LEU A 28 31.07 -6.41 1.35
CA LEU A 28 29.83 -5.67 1.22
C LEU A 28 28.73 -6.57 1.81
N ILE A 29 28.47 -6.41 3.11
CA ILE A 29 27.24 -6.87 3.72
C ILE A 29 26.18 -5.98 3.11
N GLY A 30 25.66 -6.40 1.96
CA GLY A 30 24.43 -5.83 1.45
C GLY A 30 23.39 -5.99 2.56
N ASN A 31 22.97 -4.89 3.17
CA ASN A 31 21.74 -4.85 3.91
C ASN A 31 20.62 -5.19 2.92
N ALA A 32 20.37 -6.49 2.73
CA ALA A 32 19.05 -6.93 2.30
C ALA A 32 18.12 -6.45 3.42
N ALA A 33 17.48 -5.31 3.20
CA ALA A 33 16.36 -4.90 4.03
C ALA A 33 15.41 -6.10 4.01
N ILE A 34 15.35 -6.84 5.11
CA ILE A 34 14.33 -7.85 5.33
C ILE A 34 13.05 -7.02 5.27
N ALA A 35 12.32 -7.18 4.17
CA ALA A 35 11.06 -6.48 3.99
C ALA A 35 10.14 -7.02 5.08
N GLU A 36 10.00 -6.22 6.14
CA GLU A 36 9.19 -6.54 7.30
C GLU A 36 7.78 -6.89 6.82
N ASP A 37 7.33 -8.09 7.14
CA ASP A 37 5.97 -8.52 6.83
C ASP A 37 5.04 -7.78 7.80
N LEU A 38 4.57 -6.61 7.37
CA LEU A 38 3.73 -5.76 8.19
C LEU A 38 2.46 -6.52 8.58
N PRO A 39 2.14 -6.61 9.89
CA PRO A 39 0.95 -7.31 10.34
C PRO A 39 -0.30 -6.64 9.78
N PRO A 40 -1.39 -7.42 9.57
CA PRO A 40 -2.66 -6.84 9.17
C PRO A 40 -3.13 -5.77 10.17
N PRO A 41 -3.60 -4.60 9.69
CA PRO A 41 -3.95 -3.49 10.56
C PRO A 41 -5.32 -3.65 11.23
N ALA A 42 -6.12 -4.63 10.81
CA ALA A 42 -7.48 -4.82 11.30
C ALA A 42 -7.48 -5.22 12.79
N LYS A 43 -8.17 -4.42 13.60
CA LYS A 43 -8.40 -4.68 15.02
C LYS A 43 -9.89 -4.73 15.29
N PHE A 44 -10.30 -5.61 16.20
CA PHE A 44 -11.66 -5.74 16.66
C PHE A 44 -11.73 -5.47 18.17
N ASN A 45 -12.76 -4.72 18.58
CA ASN A 45 -13.02 -4.53 19.98
C ASN A 45 -13.71 -5.76 20.63
N ALA A 46 -14.00 -5.68 21.92
CA ALA A 46 -14.66 -6.77 22.67
C ALA A 46 -16.05 -7.17 22.12
N ASP A 47 -16.73 -6.25 21.45
CA ASP A 47 -18.04 -6.47 20.82
C ASP A 47 -17.91 -6.98 19.37
N ASN A 48 -16.72 -7.42 18.95
CA ASN A 48 -16.44 -7.90 17.60
C ASN A 48 -16.72 -6.85 16.50
N ARG A 49 -16.57 -5.58 16.82
CA ARG A 49 -16.68 -4.45 15.87
C ARG A 49 -15.30 -4.08 15.36
N LEU A 50 -15.17 -3.88 14.04
CA LEU A 50 -13.91 -3.40 13.45
C LEU A 50 -13.62 -1.98 13.92
N GLU A 51 -12.42 -1.75 14.42
CA GLU A 51 -11.92 -0.42 14.76
C GLU A 51 -11.43 0.29 13.50
N LEU A 52 -11.72 1.60 13.38
CA LEU A 52 -11.17 2.43 12.31
C LEU A 52 -9.69 2.69 12.58
N PRO A 53 -8.77 2.22 11.72
CA PRO A 53 -7.36 2.58 11.85
C PRO A 53 -7.19 4.09 11.63
N LEU A 54 -6.58 4.79 12.59
CA LEU A 54 -6.48 6.26 12.54
C LEU A 54 -5.36 6.75 11.61
N ASP A 55 -4.44 5.85 11.25
CA ASP A 55 -3.29 6.10 10.38
C ASP A 55 -3.55 5.74 8.90
N TYR A 56 -4.78 5.38 8.53
CA TYR A 56 -5.08 4.89 7.18
C TYR A 56 -4.70 5.88 6.06
N ARG A 57 -4.65 7.17 6.33
CA ARG A 57 -4.19 8.18 5.37
C ARG A 57 -2.70 8.14 5.08
N GLU A 58 -1.94 7.39 5.87
CA GLU A 58 -0.52 7.09 5.63
C GLU A 58 -0.31 5.81 4.81
N TRP A 59 -1.39 5.12 4.45
CA TRP A 59 -1.36 3.91 3.63
C TRP A 59 -1.16 4.24 2.15
N ILE A 60 -1.16 3.22 1.31
CA ILE A 60 -1.02 3.42 -0.13
C ILE A 60 -2.36 3.88 -0.71
N GLN A 61 -2.40 5.07 -1.26
CA GLN A 61 -3.53 5.53 -2.06
C GLN A 61 -3.50 4.80 -3.40
N VAL A 62 -4.47 3.91 -3.62
CA VAL A 62 -4.51 3.06 -4.82
C VAL A 62 -5.42 3.59 -5.92
N GLY A 63 -6.34 4.48 -5.57
CA GLY A 63 -7.26 5.07 -6.53
C GLY A 63 -8.01 6.28 -6.01
N SER A 64 -8.55 7.05 -6.94
CA SER A 64 -9.45 8.18 -6.67
C SER A 64 -10.47 8.29 -7.80
N ASN A 65 -11.74 8.31 -7.46
CA ASN A 65 -12.83 8.33 -8.43
C ASN A 65 -13.87 9.37 -8.07
N VAL A 66 -14.53 9.90 -9.09
CA VAL A 66 -15.67 10.80 -8.93
C VAL A 66 -16.82 10.35 -9.81
N SER A 67 -18.03 10.34 -9.26
CA SER A 67 -19.27 9.95 -9.98
C SER A 67 -20.31 11.06 -9.82
N PRO A 68 -20.17 12.19 -10.56
CA PRO A 68 -21.08 13.31 -10.42
C PRO A 68 -22.43 13.01 -11.11
N ASN A 69 -23.49 13.62 -10.61
CA ASN A 69 -24.82 13.51 -11.22
C ASN A 69 -24.83 13.91 -12.68
N GLU A 70 -24.07 14.93 -13.06
CA GLU A 70 -24.03 15.48 -14.42
C GLU A 70 -23.57 14.46 -15.48
N LEU A 71 -22.69 13.53 -15.10
CA LEU A 71 -22.25 12.45 -15.99
C LEU A 71 -23.16 11.20 -15.93
N ASN A 72 -24.22 11.24 -15.11
CA ASN A 72 -25.09 10.11 -14.84
C ASN A 72 -26.57 10.48 -15.06
N ASN A 73 -26.88 11.20 -16.12
CA ASN A 73 -28.24 11.63 -16.47
C ASN A 73 -28.96 12.36 -15.32
N GLY A 74 -28.21 13.15 -14.54
CA GLY A 74 -28.71 13.90 -13.39
C GLY A 74 -28.85 13.10 -12.09
N LYS A 75 -28.58 11.77 -12.10
CA LYS A 75 -28.77 10.91 -10.92
C LYS A 75 -27.74 9.77 -10.88
N ALA A 76 -26.58 10.06 -10.31
CA ALA A 76 -25.60 9.00 -10.01
C ALA A 76 -26.14 8.06 -8.93
N PRO A 77 -25.88 6.74 -9.02
CA PRO A 77 -26.17 5.81 -7.91
C PRO A 77 -25.50 6.24 -6.60
N PHE A 78 -24.29 6.83 -6.72
CA PHE A 78 -23.54 7.43 -5.63
C PHE A 78 -22.92 8.73 -6.14
N ASN A 79 -23.53 9.88 -5.82
CA ASN A 79 -23.01 11.19 -6.17
C ASN A 79 -21.91 11.57 -5.19
N GLU A 80 -20.74 11.01 -5.37
CA GLU A 80 -19.62 11.13 -4.41
C GLU A 80 -18.26 11.12 -5.11
N MET A 81 -17.29 11.72 -4.48
CA MET A 81 -15.87 11.49 -4.74
C MET A 81 -15.33 10.48 -3.72
N ARG A 82 -14.37 9.67 -4.16
CA ARG A 82 -13.78 8.59 -3.35
C ARG A 82 -12.27 8.65 -3.44
N THR A 83 -11.61 8.44 -2.30
CA THR A 83 -10.19 8.13 -2.25
C THR A 83 -10.01 6.78 -1.57
N ILE A 84 -9.27 5.90 -2.20
CA ILE A 84 -9.13 4.50 -1.78
C ILE A 84 -7.71 4.27 -1.28
N TYR A 85 -7.61 3.72 -0.07
CA TYR A 85 -6.36 3.40 0.60
C TYR A 85 -6.30 1.90 0.87
N MET A 86 -5.14 1.31 0.68
CA MET A 86 -4.85 -0.09 0.97
C MET A 86 -3.71 -0.17 1.97
N ASP A 87 -3.82 -1.07 2.95
CA ASP A 87 -2.74 -1.26 3.91
C ASP A 87 -1.43 -1.65 3.23
N ARG A 88 -0.31 -1.18 3.81
CA ARG A 88 1.02 -1.32 3.19
C ARG A 88 1.46 -2.76 3.02
N GLY A 89 1.12 -3.63 3.98
CA GLY A 89 1.46 -5.05 3.92
C GLY A 89 0.67 -5.78 2.83
N ALA A 90 -0.63 -5.48 2.70
CA ALA A 90 -1.45 -6.02 1.62
C ALA A 90 -1.00 -5.53 0.25
N PHE A 91 -0.65 -4.24 0.12
CA PHE A 91 -0.12 -3.71 -1.13
C PHE A 91 1.21 -4.37 -1.52
N LYS A 92 2.10 -4.60 -0.56
CA LYS A 92 3.35 -5.32 -0.80
C LYS A 92 3.06 -6.73 -1.34
N HIS A 93 2.17 -7.47 -0.68
CA HIS A 93 1.76 -8.81 -1.10
C HIS A 93 1.14 -8.79 -2.51
N TRP A 94 0.22 -7.85 -2.78
CA TRP A 94 -0.38 -7.67 -4.10
C TRP A 94 0.67 -7.45 -5.20
N LYS A 95 1.67 -6.61 -4.96
CA LYS A 95 2.77 -6.39 -5.92
C LYS A 95 3.52 -7.68 -6.24
N GLU A 96 3.72 -8.52 -5.25
CA GLU A 96 4.52 -9.74 -5.38
C GLU A 96 3.74 -10.87 -6.04
N THR A 97 2.46 -11.01 -5.71
CA THR A 97 1.65 -12.18 -6.06
C THR A 97 0.51 -11.90 -7.04
N GLY A 98 -0.02 -10.69 -7.05
CA GLY A 98 -1.27 -10.35 -7.73
C GLY A 98 -2.53 -10.82 -7.00
N GLU A 99 -2.42 -11.17 -5.73
CA GLU A 99 -3.51 -11.69 -4.89
C GLU A 99 -3.67 -10.85 -3.62
N PHE A 100 -4.90 -10.81 -3.08
CA PHE A 100 -5.18 -10.17 -1.79
C PHE A 100 -4.99 -11.18 -0.66
N ARG A 101 -4.03 -10.91 0.23
CA ARG A 101 -3.75 -11.77 1.39
C ARG A 101 -4.87 -11.71 2.43
N THR A 102 -4.95 -12.74 3.28
CA THR A 102 -5.76 -12.67 4.52
C THR A 102 -5.34 -11.47 5.36
N GLY A 103 -6.31 -10.73 5.88
CA GLY A 103 -6.08 -9.50 6.65
C GLY A 103 -5.91 -8.24 5.79
N THR A 104 -6.02 -8.33 4.45
CA THR A 104 -6.06 -7.14 3.59
C THR A 104 -7.21 -6.24 4.01
N LEU A 105 -6.90 -5.00 4.38
CA LEU A 105 -7.88 -3.97 4.67
C LEU A 105 -7.77 -2.83 3.65
N ILE A 106 -8.88 -2.59 2.95
CA ILE A 106 -9.02 -1.48 2.01
C ILE A 106 -10.03 -0.50 2.60
N LEU A 107 -9.64 0.75 2.72
CA LEU A 107 -10.50 1.83 3.21
C LEU A 107 -10.79 2.83 2.10
N LYS A 108 -12.02 3.32 2.08
CA LYS A 108 -12.51 4.30 1.12
C LYS A 108 -13.05 5.51 1.88
N GLU A 109 -12.44 6.68 1.71
CA GLU A 109 -13.09 7.93 2.07
C GLU A 109 -14.22 8.21 1.08
N VAL A 110 -15.37 8.50 1.61
CA VAL A 110 -16.56 8.96 0.86
C VAL A 110 -16.71 10.45 1.09
N MET A 111 -16.62 11.22 0.01
CA MET A 111 -16.63 12.67 0.07
C MET A 111 -17.77 13.25 -0.78
N SER A 112 -18.31 14.38 -0.36
CA SER A 112 -19.15 15.20 -1.22
C SER A 112 -18.32 15.73 -2.41
N ILE A 113 -19.01 16.09 -3.48
CA ILE A 113 -18.37 16.67 -4.65
C ILE A 113 -18.43 18.20 -4.56
N THR A 114 -17.28 18.84 -4.73
CA THR A 114 -17.18 20.30 -4.88
C THR A 114 -16.79 20.64 -6.31
N ARG A 115 -17.50 21.58 -6.93
CA ARG A 115 -17.04 22.16 -8.20
C ARG A 115 -16.09 23.31 -7.87
N TYR A 116 -15.01 23.38 -8.62
CA TYR A 116 -14.09 24.51 -8.52
C TYR A 116 -13.81 25.11 -9.89
N GLN A 117 -13.42 26.38 -9.90
CA GLN A 117 -12.89 27.07 -11.06
C GLN A 117 -11.56 27.73 -10.66
N GLY A 118 -10.51 27.41 -11.36
CA GLY A 118 -9.18 27.90 -11.08
C GLY A 118 -8.35 28.09 -12.35
N MET A 119 -7.08 28.40 -12.19
CA MET A 119 -6.16 28.62 -13.32
C MET A 119 -5.98 27.36 -14.20
N THR A 120 -6.17 26.18 -13.63
CA THR A 120 -6.10 24.89 -14.34
C THR A 120 -7.41 24.50 -15.02
N GLY A 121 -8.44 25.35 -14.93
CA GLY A 121 -9.75 25.11 -15.49
C GLY A 121 -10.84 24.86 -14.45
N THR A 122 -12.01 24.46 -14.93
CA THR A 122 -13.16 24.05 -14.12
C THR A 122 -13.13 22.55 -13.91
N GLY A 123 -13.38 22.07 -12.70
CA GLY A 123 -13.36 20.67 -12.41
C GLY A 123 -14.13 20.30 -11.13
N TYR A 124 -14.02 19.02 -10.78
CA TYR A 124 -14.55 18.49 -9.54
C TYR A 124 -13.42 18.23 -8.56
N GLY A 125 -13.65 18.55 -7.29
CA GLY A 125 -12.74 18.28 -6.18
C GLY A 125 -13.45 17.58 -5.02
N ALA A 126 -12.65 17.14 -4.08
CA ALA A 126 -13.14 16.61 -2.83
C ALA A 126 -13.77 17.74 -2.00
N GLY A 127 -15.00 17.50 -1.57
CA GLY A 127 -15.64 18.29 -0.54
C GLY A 127 -15.44 17.65 0.84
N GLU A 128 -16.47 17.71 1.64
CA GLU A 128 -16.45 17.15 2.99
C GLU A 128 -16.40 15.61 2.97
N VAL A 129 -15.56 15.01 3.82
CA VAL A 129 -15.59 13.57 4.07
C VAL A 129 -16.79 13.25 4.94
N VAL A 130 -17.71 12.45 4.43
CA VAL A 130 -18.99 12.11 5.10
C VAL A 130 -18.99 10.71 5.72
N ALA A 131 -18.10 9.85 5.27
CA ALA A 131 -17.91 8.53 5.86
C ALA A 131 -16.55 7.94 5.44
N VAL A 132 -16.09 6.97 6.21
CA VAL A 132 -15.09 6.00 5.77
C VAL A 132 -15.79 4.66 5.62
N ALA A 133 -15.60 3.98 4.49
CA ALA A 133 -16.07 2.61 4.28
C ALA A 133 -14.87 1.67 4.17
N GLY A 134 -15.03 0.43 4.58
CA GLY A 134 -13.95 -0.54 4.57
C GLY A 134 -14.38 -1.90 4.04
N MET A 135 -13.43 -2.64 3.50
CA MET A 135 -13.57 -4.06 3.22
C MET A 135 -12.33 -4.81 3.72
N LEU A 136 -12.57 -5.90 4.43
CA LEU A 136 -11.56 -6.75 5.05
C LEU A 136 -11.64 -8.16 4.50
N LYS A 137 -10.52 -8.70 4.04
CA LYS A 137 -10.37 -10.09 3.58
C LYS A 137 -10.07 -10.98 4.77
N ASP A 138 -10.95 -11.92 5.09
CA ASP A 138 -10.70 -12.94 6.10
C ASP A 138 -11.47 -14.22 5.79
N PRO A 139 -10.79 -15.26 5.25
CA PRO A 139 -11.42 -16.51 4.88
C PRO A 139 -12.06 -17.29 6.05
N VAL A 140 -11.62 -17.05 7.27
CA VAL A 140 -12.16 -17.71 8.45
C VAL A 140 -13.38 -16.97 8.97
N LYS A 141 -13.24 -15.66 9.17
CA LYS A 141 -14.31 -14.80 9.71
C LYS A 141 -15.48 -14.67 8.73
N PHE A 142 -15.19 -14.60 7.44
CA PHE A 142 -16.17 -14.38 6.38
C PHE A 142 -16.31 -15.57 5.44
N ALA A 143 -16.20 -16.80 5.97
CA ALA A 143 -16.23 -18.02 5.17
C ALA A 143 -17.48 -18.15 4.29
N ASN A 144 -18.61 -17.57 4.72
CA ASN A 144 -19.89 -17.62 4.00
C ASN A 144 -20.20 -16.35 3.21
N GLU A 145 -19.32 -15.34 3.23
CA GLU A 145 -19.49 -14.11 2.48
C GLU A 145 -18.88 -14.22 1.07
N PRO A 146 -19.44 -13.54 0.07
CA PRO A 146 -18.86 -13.51 -1.27
C PRO A 146 -17.40 -13.06 -1.25
N GLY A 147 -16.52 -13.85 -1.88
CA GLY A 147 -15.09 -13.61 -1.91
C GLY A 147 -14.43 -13.59 -0.52
N GLN A 148 -15.14 -14.00 0.54
CA GLN A 148 -14.63 -13.97 1.92
C GLN A 148 -14.23 -12.55 2.38
N TRP A 149 -15.03 -11.56 2.00
CA TRP A 149 -14.87 -10.16 2.37
C TRP A 149 -15.99 -9.70 3.29
N GLY A 150 -15.63 -9.05 4.40
CA GLY A 150 -16.55 -8.31 5.26
C GLY A 150 -16.52 -6.83 4.94
N PHE A 151 -17.69 -6.18 4.91
CA PHE A 151 -17.84 -4.75 4.60
C PHE A 151 -18.18 -3.97 5.86
N TYR A 152 -17.66 -2.75 5.97
CA TYR A 152 -17.77 -1.88 7.14
C TYR A 152 -18.03 -0.44 6.73
N ARG A 153 -18.65 0.34 7.62
CA ARG A 153 -18.86 1.76 7.39
C ARG A 153 -18.72 2.52 8.71
N PHE A 154 -17.95 3.58 8.67
CA PHE A 154 -17.72 4.51 9.77
C PHE A 154 -18.28 5.88 9.36
N PRO A 155 -19.56 6.17 9.60
CA PRO A 155 -20.15 7.45 9.26
C PRO A 155 -19.54 8.57 10.10
N LYS A 156 -19.55 9.78 9.56
CA LYS A 156 -19.24 10.98 10.31
C LYS A 156 -20.31 11.15 11.40
N LEU A 157 -19.89 11.53 12.60
CA LEU A 157 -20.79 11.81 13.69
C LEU A 157 -21.53 13.13 13.43
N GLU A 158 -22.77 13.20 13.81
CA GLU A 158 -23.60 14.39 13.64
C GLU A 158 -22.97 15.58 14.37
N ASN A 159 -22.92 16.73 13.71
CA ASN A 159 -22.33 17.98 14.24
C ASN A 159 -20.89 17.84 14.76
N SER A 160 -20.08 16.98 14.15
CA SER A 160 -18.73 16.66 14.57
C SER A 160 -17.79 16.52 13.37
N GLU A 161 -16.50 16.76 13.58
CA GLU A 161 -15.45 16.43 12.63
C GLU A 161 -14.98 14.97 12.75
N PHE A 162 -15.50 14.23 13.74
CA PHE A 162 -15.09 12.85 14.01
C PHE A 162 -16.02 11.83 13.36
N PHE A 163 -15.45 10.65 13.12
CA PHE A 163 -16.17 9.47 12.62
C PHE A 163 -16.47 8.50 13.75
N GLN A 164 -17.41 7.59 13.52
CA GLN A 164 -17.57 6.44 14.41
C GLN A 164 -16.23 5.68 14.48
N LYS A 165 -15.80 5.37 15.70
CA LYS A 165 -14.52 4.67 15.92
C LYS A 165 -14.58 3.19 15.59
N THR A 166 -15.78 2.60 15.58
CA THR A 166 -15.98 1.17 15.33
C THR A 166 -17.19 0.95 14.44
N SER A 167 -17.17 -0.14 13.67
CA SER A 167 -18.28 -0.53 12.80
C SER A 167 -18.62 -2.00 12.98
N GLU A 168 -19.88 -2.32 12.98
CA GLU A 168 -20.36 -3.68 12.74
C GLU A 168 -20.12 -4.04 11.27
N GLN A 169 -20.06 -5.35 10.99
CA GLN A 169 -20.10 -5.82 9.62
C GLN A 169 -21.45 -5.44 9.00
N TYR A 170 -21.41 -4.87 7.81
CA TYR A 170 -22.63 -4.62 7.04
C TYR A 170 -23.27 -5.93 6.61
N PRO A 171 -24.61 -5.99 6.58
CA PRO A 171 -25.33 -7.18 6.12
C PRO A 171 -24.90 -7.58 4.71
N THR A 172 -24.76 -8.89 4.47
CA THR A 172 -24.50 -9.47 3.16
C THR A 172 -25.49 -8.92 2.12
N GLY A 173 -24.99 -8.61 0.94
CA GLY A 173 -25.81 -8.05 -0.15
C GLY A 173 -25.90 -6.52 -0.18
N LYS A 174 -25.66 -5.82 0.93
CA LYS A 174 -25.67 -4.33 0.91
C LYS A 174 -24.52 -3.75 0.08
N CYS A 175 -23.35 -4.36 0.15
CA CYS A 175 -22.17 -3.96 -0.61
C CYS A 175 -21.73 -5.04 -1.60
N SER A 176 -21.77 -6.31 -1.18
CA SER A 176 -21.27 -7.45 -1.95
C SER A 176 -21.95 -7.62 -3.32
N GLY A 177 -23.24 -7.24 -3.46
CA GLY A 177 -23.94 -7.36 -4.74
C GLY A 177 -23.26 -6.60 -5.89
N CYS A 178 -22.92 -5.32 -5.68
CA CYS A 178 -22.20 -4.53 -6.68
C CYS A 178 -20.76 -5.00 -6.87
N HIS A 179 -20.09 -5.41 -5.79
CA HIS A 179 -18.73 -5.91 -5.85
C HIS A 179 -18.65 -7.23 -6.63
N THR A 180 -19.58 -8.17 -6.38
CA THR A 180 -19.67 -9.43 -7.13
C THR A 180 -19.97 -9.19 -8.61
N ALA A 181 -20.83 -8.23 -8.93
CA ALA A 181 -21.28 -7.99 -10.29
C ALA A 181 -20.27 -7.22 -11.15
N GLY A 182 -19.45 -6.35 -10.55
CA GLY A 182 -18.67 -5.39 -11.31
C GLY A 182 -17.17 -5.31 -10.99
N ALA A 183 -16.70 -5.95 -9.92
CA ALA A 183 -15.29 -5.93 -9.58
C ALA A 183 -14.48 -6.90 -10.45
N GLN A 184 -13.29 -6.50 -10.87
CA GLN A 184 -12.43 -7.30 -11.74
C GLN A 184 -11.65 -8.37 -11.01
N ASP A 185 -11.10 -8.04 -9.84
CA ASP A 185 -10.26 -8.96 -9.07
C ASP A 185 -10.81 -9.13 -7.66
N ASP A 186 -11.23 -10.35 -7.32
CA ASP A 186 -11.59 -10.76 -5.96
C ASP A 186 -12.40 -9.71 -5.18
N MET A 187 -13.53 -9.27 -5.75
CA MET A 187 -14.43 -8.27 -5.16
C MET A 187 -13.86 -6.83 -5.13
N VAL A 188 -12.66 -6.56 -5.65
CA VAL A 188 -12.05 -5.23 -5.71
C VAL A 188 -12.12 -4.66 -7.12
N PHE A 189 -12.55 -3.40 -7.25
CA PHE A 189 -12.65 -2.70 -8.54
C PHE A 189 -11.28 -2.26 -9.06
N THR A 190 -10.34 -3.20 -9.17
CA THR A 190 -8.96 -2.93 -9.60
C THR A 190 -8.88 -2.24 -10.94
N GLN A 191 -9.83 -2.49 -11.86
CA GLN A 191 -9.92 -1.81 -13.15
C GLN A 191 -10.04 -0.28 -13.04
N HIS A 192 -10.40 0.24 -11.88
CA HIS A 192 -10.49 1.68 -11.61
C HIS A 192 -9.33 2.21 -10.75
N TYR A 193 -8.34 1.38 -10.44
CA TYR A 193 -7.23 1.71 -9.55
C TYR A 193 -5.88 1.45 -10.25
N PRO A 194 -5.38 2.43 -11.04
CA PRO A 194 -4.16 2.26 -11.82
C PRO A 194 -2.96 1.75 -11.02
N VAL A 195 -2.83 2.20 -9.76
CA VAL A 195 -1.76 1.75 -8.87
C VAL A 195 -1.80 0.24 -8.61
N LEU A 196 -3.02 -0.35 -8.55
CA LEU A 196 -3.16 -1.81 -8.39
C LEU A 196 -2.94 -2.55 -9.70
N THR A 197 -3.49 -2.06 -10.82
CA THR A 197 -3.32 -2.73 -12.12
C THR A 197 -1.86 -2.77 -12.54
N ASP A 198 -1.15 -1.67 -12.36
CA ASP A 198 0.26 -1.55 -12.75
C ASP A 198 1.18 -2.38 -11.85
N ALA A 199 0.83 -2.51 -10.57
CA ALA A 199 1.64 -3.23 -9.59
C ALA A 199 1.40 -4.75 -9.57
N LYS A 200 0.29 -5.25 -10.13
CA LYS A 200 -0.19 -6.64 -9.98
C LYS A 200 0.88 -7.68 -10.34
N GLY A 201 1.41 -8.39 -9.36
CA GLY A 201 2.36 -9.49 -9.54
C GLY A 201 3.70 -9.09 -10.18
N THR A 202 4.00 -7.78 -10.26
CA THR A 202 5.21 -7.28 -10.95
C THR A 202 6.39 -7.07 -10.00
N GLY A 203 6.14 -7.11 -8.69
CA GLY A 203 7.12 -6.75 -7.66
C GLY A 203 7.46 -5.25 -7.62
N ARG A 204 6.87 -4.44 -8.49
CA ARG A 204 7.17 -3.01 -8.63
C ARG A 204 5.92 -2.20 -8.92
N VAL A 205 5.93 -0.94 -8.57
CA VAL A 205 4.99 0.04 -9.09
C VAL A 205 5.50 0.44 -10.47
N ALA A 206 4.66 0.46 -11.48
CA ALA A 206 5.05 0.92 -12.82
C ALA A 206 5.55 2.37 -12.71
N VAL A 207 6.80 2.57 -13.09
CA VAL A 207 7.36 3.89 -13.33
C VAL A 207 7.40 4.05 -14.84
N PRO A 208 6.96 5.16 -15.42
CA PRO A 208 7.13 5.40 -16.85
C PRO A 208 8.59 5.17 -17.22
N VAL A 209 8.83 4.29 -18.19
CA VAL A 209 10.18 4.12 -18.76
C VAL A 209 10.31 5.21 -19.81
N GLU A 210 11.32 6.06 -19.68
CA GLU A 210 11.68 7.02 -20.72
C GLU A 210 12.15 6.32 -22.00
#